data_2f802d567ba7ef3dfd9d892a04bae7be
#
_entry.id   2f802d567ba7ef3dfd9d892a04bae7be
#
_cell.length_a   1.000
_cell.length_b   1.000
_cell.length_c   1.000
_cell.angle_alpha   90.00
_cell.angle_beta   90.00
_cell.angle_gamma   90.00
#
_symmetry.space_group_name_H-M   'P 1'
#
loop_
_entity.id
_entity.type
_entity.pdbx_description
1 polymer ?
#
loop_
_entity_poly.entity_id
_entity_poly.type
_entity_poly.pdbx_seq_one_letter_code
_entity_poly.pdbx_strand_id
1 'polypeptide(L)'
;MKHLTKIFTCAVAGLLTLSTLSAQKRIVEHRVKDNETVYSIAQTYRTSIEKVFELNPWAKGSIKPGDKLIIYTGADYKKETSNNATSTTAAVAPIKTQPQNDKKGSKHTIEAGETLYRIARNYGVSEEALISANPGISAYNFPVGMVLNIPKAQEVTKVNNPDTTNVRTEVVKNIDRVKVLLMLPFRKATRYLEFYQGFLMGVNDLKKDGISIHLTALEANEDGDVTNHIFSGAIQGHDLIIGGINDEQASIIAQANHTGLYIVPFSNATNIDNNRLIQLNQAPSEVINRVIPEFINKYRRKTVIFARRNEDADDAFSARLKYALREAQINYQVINISTSSLSLMGRDVVVVPTTADKDLALATMQSLGNNRACSVFGYPQWQSYGDAFLRQAHQHGTTIYTTFFFDKNTSEAKQFLTKFNSWYNKRVTDSYPKYSVLGYDVARYFIRANAAYGNNFINNGSRLPSDGLQMDIEVLPSKTHRGYTNSRFYFVTFEQDGTTSKQSL
;
A
#
# COMPACT_ATOMS: atom_id res chain seq x y z
N MET A 1 -35.18 29.15 58.32
CA MET A 1 -36.19 30.20 58.04
C MET A 1 -36.05 30.56 56.60
N LYS A 2 -36.93 30.01 55.79
CA LYS A 2 -38.05 30.70 55.17
C LYS A 2 -37.57 31.65 54.08
N HIS A 3 -37.82 31.22 52.82
CA HIS A 3 -38.79 31.83 51.90
C HIS A 3 -38.35 33.21 51.41
N LEU A 4 -38.39 33.56 50.22
CA LEU A 4 -39.40 33.68 49.16
C LEU A 4 -38.67 34.04 47.87
N THR A 5 -38.85 33.36 46.76
CA THR A 5 -39.96 33.42 45.84
C THR A 5 -40.00 34.61 44.92
N LYS A 6 -39.85 34.28 43.65
CA LYS A 6 -40.72 34.68 42.53
C LYS A 6 -40.64 36.08 41.93
N ILE A 7 -40.46 36.00 40.61
CA ILE A 7 -41.19 36.74 39.56
C ILE A 7 -40.76 38.20 39.36
N PHE A 8 -40.08 38.42 38.23
CA PHE A 8 -40.53 39.44 37.31
C PHE A 8 -40.42 38.96 35.87
N THR A 9 -41.55 38.70 35.35
CA THR A 9 -41.86 38.46 33.94
C THR A 9 -42.14 39.80 33.30
N CYS A 10 -41.87 39.86 32.02
CA CYS A 10 -42.43 40.75 31.01
C CYS A 10 -41.68 41.98 30.60
N ALA A 11 -41.33 41.91 29.36
CA ALA A 11 -41.57 42.84 28.28
C ALA A 11 -40.67 44.07 28.18
N VAL A 12 -39.67 43.93 27.33
CA VAL A 12 -39.51 44.90 26.24
C VAL A 12 -39.33 44.12 24.94
N ALA A 13 -40.43 44.01 24.22
CA ALA A 13 -40.43 43.69 22.82
C ALA A 13 -39.96 44.96 22.08
N GLY A 14 -38.90 44.86 21.36
CA GLY A 14 -38.38 45.95 20.55
C GLY A 14 -37.36 45.43 19.55
N LEU A 15 -37.81 45.01 18.38
CA LEU A 15 -37.22 45.03 17.07
C LEU A 15 -35.69 45.22 16.99
N LEU A 16 -35.00 44.11 16.78
CA LEU A 16 -33.92 44.05 15.83
C LEU A 16 -33.89 42.61 15.28
N THR A 17 -34.81 42.38 14.32
CA THR A 17 -34.69 41.22 13.43
C THR A 17 -33.51 41.47 12.49
N LEU A 18 -32.31 41.23 12.93
CA LEU A 18 -31.25 40.83 12.01
C LEU A 18 -31.61 39.43 11.51
N SER A 19 -32.27 39.40 10.38
CA SER A 19 -32.38 38.21 9.54
C SER A 19 -30.97 37.77 9.14
N THR A 20 -30.33 36.98 9.98
CA THR A 20 -29.29 36.07 9.52
C THR A 20 -29.99 35.10 8.58
N LEU A 21 -29.89 35.37 7.30
CA LEU A 21 -30.22 34.42 6.24
C LEU A 21 -29.25 33.27 6.40
N SER A 22 -29.60 32.35 7.30
CA SER A 22 -28.93 31.08 7.41
C SER A 22 -29.21 30.38 6.08
N ALA A 23 -28.21 30.37 5.20
CA ALA A 23 -28.26 29.57 3.99
C ALA A 23 -28.41 28.11 4.45
N GLN A 24 -29.65 27.64 4.48
CA GLN A 24 -29.98 26.27 4.79
C GLN A 24 -29.23 25.40 3.76
N LYS A 25 -28.19 24.68 4.21
CA LYS A 25 -27.47 23.74 3.37
C LYS A 25 -28.49 22.70 2.88
N ARG A 26 -28.90 22.84 1.63
CA ARG A 26 -29.84 21.89 1.01
C ARG A 26 -29.06 20.64 0.64
N ILE A 27 -29.40 19.54 1.31
CA ILE A 27 -28.83 18.22 1.04
C ILE A 27 -29.91 17.41 0.33
N VAL A 28 -29.54 16.73 -0.77
CA VAL A 28 -30.41 15.82 -1.53
C VAL A 28 -29.71 14.49 -1.70
N GLU A 29 -30.50 13.41 -1.74
CA GLU A 29 -30.01 12.08 -2.14
C GLU A 29 -30.19 11.96 -3.66
N HIS A 30 -29.11 11.61 -4.36
CA HIS A 30 -29.11 11.30 -5.79
C HIS A 30 -28.80 9.82 -5.99
N ARG A 31 -29.64 9.12 -6.76
CA ARG A 31 -29.37 7.76 -7.19
C ARG A 31 -28.70 7.78 -8.56
N VAL A 32 -27.48 7.26 -8.62
CA VAL A 32 -26.67 7.22 -9.85
C VAL A 32 -27.40 6.43 -10.94
N LYS A 33 -27.53 7.02 -12.11
CA LYS A 33 -28.13 6.42 -13.30
C LYS A 33 -27.04 5.86 -14.22
N ASP A 34 -27.44 5.10 -15.23
CA ASP A 34 -26.51 4.62 -16.25
C ASP A 34 -25.80 5.79 -16.93
N ASN A 35 -24.48 5.67 -17.06
CA ASN A 35 -23.59 6.67 -17.67
C ASN A 35 -23.44 8.02 -16.91
N GLU A 36 -23.93 8.13 -15.69
CA GLU A 36 -23.63 9.30 -14.86
C GLU A 36 -22.23 9.17 -14.24
N THR A 37 -21.58 10.32 -14.11
CA THR A 37 -20.30 10.49 -13.43
C THR A 37 -20.46 11.46 -12.26
N VAL A 38 -19.56 11.40 -11.28
CA VAL A 38 -19.57 12.37 -10.18
C VAL A 38 -19.52 13.79 -10.70
N TYR A 39 -18.81 14.03 -11.80
CA TYR A 39 -18.76 15.33 -12.47
C TYR A 39 -20.12 15.77 -13.03
N SER A 40 -20.81 14.91 -13.80
CA SER A 40 -22.12 15.23 -14.36
C SER A 40 -23.17 15.45 -13.27
N ILE A 41 -23.09 14.69 -12.18
CA ILE A 41 -23.95 14.85 -11.01
C ILE A 41 -23.65 16.17 -10.29
N ALA A 42 -22.38 16.50 -10.05
CA ALA A 42 -21.98 17.77 -9.44
C ALA A 42 -22.48 18.98 -10.27
N GLN A 43 -22.36 18.91 -11.58
CA GLN A 43 -22.89 19.93 -12.50
C GLN A 43 -24.41 20.05 -12.41
N THR A 44 -25.13 18.93 -12.41
CA THR A 44 -26.59 18.88 -12.29
C THR A 44 -27.07 19.58 -11.03
N TYR A 45 -26.35 19.40 -9.93
CA TYR A 45 -26.70 20.01 -8.64
C TYR A 45 -26.01 21.35 -8.36
N ARG A 46 -25.27 21.90 -9.33
CA ARG A 46 -24.54 23.17 -9.24
C ARG A 46 -23.64 23.22 -8.00
N THR A 47 -22.95 22.14 -7.74
CA THR A 47 -22.00 21.96 -6.64
C THR A 47 -20.63 21.57 -7.18
N SER A 48 -19.60 21.61 -6.36
CA SER A 48 -18.28 21.14 -6.76
C SER A 48 -18.11 19.64 -6.47
N ILE A 49 -17.22 19.01 -7.20
CA ILE A 49 -16.90 17.58 -7.02
C ILE A 49 -16.36 17.33 -5.61
N GLU A 50 -15.56 18.26 -5.07
CA GLU A 50 -15.00 18.18 -3.71
C GLU A 50 -16.12 18.11 -2.67
N LYS A 51 -17.18 18.89 -2.84
CA LYS A 51 -18.35 18.84 -1.95
C LYS A 51 -19.15 17.54 -2.07
N VAL A 52 -19.19 16.95 -3.27
CA VAL A 52 -19.80 15.62 -3.43
C VAL A 52 -18.96 14.58 -2.69
N PHE A 53 -17.65 14.62 -2.80
CA PHE A 53 -16.76 13.69 -2.10
C PHE A 53 -16.68 13.93 -0.59
N GLU A 54 -16.85 15.17 -0.11
CA GLU A 54 -16.95 15.47 1.31
C GLU A 54 -18.07 14.69 2.00
N LEU A 55 -19.22 14.58 1.32
CA LEU A 55 -20.37 13.84 1.83
C LEU A 55 -20.37 12.36 1.46
N ASN A 56 -19.63 11.97 0.46
CA ASN A 56 -19.55 10.62 -0.08
C ASN A 56 -18.09 10.21 -0.28
N PRO A 57 -17.28 10.02 0.76
CA PRO A 57 -15.86 9.69 0.62
C PRO A 57 -15.60 8.45 -0.23
N TRP A 58 -16.50 7.48 -0.17
CA TRP A 58 -16.46 6.24 -0.94
C TRP A 58 -16.61 6.46 -2.46
N ALA A 59 -17.29 7.53 -2.88
CA ALA A 59 -17.52 7.86 -4.30
C ALA A 59 -16.25 8.35 -5.02
N LYS A 60 -15.15 8.61 -4.30
CA LYS A 60 -13.85 8.96 -4.88
C LYS A 60 -13.26 7.85 -5.75
N GLY A 61 -13.62 6.61 -5.53
CA GLY A 61 -13.10 5.47 -6.28
C GLY A 61 -13.84 5.19 -7.59
N SER A 62 -15.10 5.02 -7.53
CA SER A 62 -16.01 4.89 -8.68
C SER A 62 -17.45 4.84 -8.19
N ILE A 63 -18.36 5.35 -8.98
CA ILE A 63 -19.78 5.20 -8.76
C ILE A 63 -20.37 4.24 -9.80
N LYS A 64 -21.39 3.48 -9.40
CA LYS A 64 -22.10 2.53 -10.25
C LYS A 64 -23.58 2.91 -10.34
N PRO A 65 -24.26 2.57 -11.42
CA PRO A 65 -25.72 2.72 -11.49
C PRO A 65 -26.39 2.07 -10.28
N GLY A 66 -27.25 2.84 -9.61
CA GLY A 66 -27.93 2.41 -8.40
C GLY A 66 -27.32 2.91 -7.09
N ASP A 67 -26.09 3.37 -7.08
CA ASP A 67 -25.46 3.97 -5.92
C ASP A 67 -26.20 5.23 -5.47
N LYS A 68 -26.15 5.51 -4.15
CA LYS A 68 -26.81 6.68 -3.56
C LYS A 68 -25.77 7.68 -3.09
N LEU A 69 -25.81 8.87 -3.66
CA LEU A 69 -24.95 10.00 -3.29
C LEU A 69 -25.74 11.04 -2.51
N ILE A 70 -25.12 11.54 -1.46
CA ILE A 70 -25.60 12.69 -0.70
C ILE A 70 -24.94 13.94 -1.30
N ILE A 71 -25.74 14.89 -1.80
CA ILE A 71 -25.25 16.03 -2.55
C ILE A 71 -25.66 17.33 -1.85
N TYR A 72 -24.68 18.25 -1.66
CA TYR A 72 -24.99 19.65 -1.40
C TYR A 72 -25.43 20.32 -2.70
N THR A 73 -26.62 20.92 -2.72
CA THR A 73 -27.06 21.72 -3.85
C THR A 73 -26.44 23.11 -3.80
N GLY A 74 -25.99 23.63 -4.93
CA GLY A 74 -25.54 25.02 -5.05
C GLY A 74 -26.67 26.03 -4.74
N ALA A 75 -26.31 27.25 -4.37
CA ALA A 75 -27.25 28.29 -3.97
C ALA A 75 -28.36 28.55 -5.02
N ASP A 76 -28.02 28.38 -6.29
CA ASP A 76 -28.91 28.64 -7.43
C ASP A 76 -29.67 27.40 -7.94
N TYR A 77 -29.55 26.28 -7.25
CA TYR A 77 -30.24 25.05 -7.63
C TYR A 77 -31.73 25.16 -7.30
N LYS A 78 -32.59 25.16 -8.31
CA LYS A 78 -34.05 25.02 -8.19
C LYS A 78 -34.44 23.61 -8.61
N LYS A 79 -35.03 22.85 -7.71
CA LYS A 79 -35.61 21.55 -8.04
C LYS A 79 -36.81 21.79 -8.96
N GLU A 80 -36.71 21.39 -10.21
CA GLU A 80 -37.88 21.33 -11.09
C GLU A 80 -38.82 20.26 -10.53
N THR A 81 -39.97 20.67 -10.04
CA THR A 81 -41.08 19.79 -9.68
C THR A 81 -41.65 19.27 -11.00
N SER A 82 -41.31 18.04 -11.33
CA SER A 82 -41.89 17.34 -12.46
C SER A 82 -43.35 17.01 -12.13
N ASN A 83 -44.27 17.82 -12.65
CA ASN A 83 -45.61 17.36 -12.97
C ASN A 83 -45.70 17.21 -14.48
N ASN A 84 -46.17 16.04 -14.85
CA ASN A 84 -46.61 15.56 -16.14
C ASN A 84 -45.63 14.79 -17.02
N ALA A 85 -45.86 13.51 -16.94
CA ALA A 85 -45.64 12.58 -18.03
C ALA A 85 -46.44 13.01 -19.28
N THR A 86 -45.76 13.28 -20.34
CA THR A 86 -46.32 13.08 -21.69
C THR A 86 -45.20 12.55 -22.56
N SER A 87 -45.37 11.28 -22.88
CA SER A 87 -44.58 10.55 -23.84
C SER A 87 -44.66 11.23 -25.21
N THR A 88 -43.52 11.65 -25.71
CA THR A 88 -43.36 11.80 -27.16
C THR A 88 -42.21 10.92 -27.56
N THR A 89 -42.54 9.73 -27.97
CA THR A 89 -41.73 8.80 -28.73
C THR A 89 -41.38 9.46 -30.05
N ALA A 90 -40.19 10.08 -30.12
CA ALA A 90 -39.56 10.32 -31.41
C ALA A 90 -38.70 9.11 -31.71
N ALA A 91 -39.21 8.28 -32.61
CA ALA A 91 -38.49 7.17 -33.19
C ALA A 91 -37.21 7.68 -33.85
N VAL A 92 -36.07 7.34 -33.27
CA VAL A 92 -34.79 7.49 -33.94
C VAL A 92 -34.63 6.25 -34.83
N ALA A 93 -34.70 6.47 -36.14
CA ALA A 93 -34.40 5.49 -37.16
C ALA A 93 -32.96 4.96 -36.98
N PRO A 94 -32.71 3.69 -37.33
CA PRO A 94 -31.40 3.10 -37.24
C PRO A 94 -30.45 3.78 -38.23
N ILE A 95 -29.45 4.47 -37.74
CA ILE A 95 -28.37 4.98 -38.57
C ILE A 95 -27.53 3.80 -39.02
N LYS A 96 -27.61 3.52 -40.33
CA LYS A 96 -26.75 2.59 -41.04
C LYS A 96 -25.29 3.06 -40.88
N THR A 97 -24.49 2.26 -40.22
CA THR A 97 -23.03 2.36 -40.23
C THR A 97 -22.55 2.05 -41.66
N GLN A 98 -22.02 3.05 -42.34
CA GLN A 98 -21.09 2.81 -43.43
C GLN A 98 -19.67 3.26 -42.94
N PRO A 99 -18.66 2.45 -43.18
CA PRO A 99 -17.29 2.83 -42.89
C PRO A 99 -16.78 3.74 -44.00
N GLN A 100 -16.62 5.02 -43.72
CA GLN A 100 -15.80 5.89 -44.56
C GLN A 100 -14.36 5.76 -44.19
N ASN A 101 -13.61 5.19 -45.12
CA ASN A 101 -12.19 5.04 -45.13
C ASN A 101 -11.58 6.31 -45.73
N ASP A 102 -11.20 7.29 -44.91
CA ASP A 102 -10.45 8.45 -45.38
C ASP A 102 -9.09 8.55 -44.67
N LYS A 103 -8.07 8.32 -45.46
CA LYS A 103 -6.64 8.43 -45.13
C LYS A 103 -6.22 9.88 -44.96
N LYS A 104 -6.58 10.55 -43.88
CA LYS A 104 -5.95 11.80 -43.44
C LYS A 104 -6.24 11.98 -41.95
N GLY A 105 -5.25 12.41 -41.14
CA GLY A 105 -5.45 12.61 -39.72
C GLY A 105 -6.79 13.32 -39.46
N SER A 106 -7.75 12.62 -38.84
CA SER A 106 -9.09 13.14 -38.62
C SER A 106 -9.12 14.00 -37.35
N LYS A 107 -9.97 15.01 -37.36
CA LYS A 107 -10.25 15.83 -36.19
C LYS A 107 -11.62 15.43 -35.65
N HIS A 108 -11.76 15.42 -34.32
CA HIS A 108 -13.02 15.17 -33.65
C HIS A 108 -13.35 16.32 -32.71
N THR A 109 -14.54 16.88 -32.77
CA THR A 109 -15.02 17.88 -31.81
C THR A 109 -15.79 17.15 -30.72
N ILE A 110 -15.36 17.35 -29.47
CA ILE A 110 -15.97 16.68 -28.32
C ILE A 110 -17.41 17.15 -28.14
N GLU A 111 -18.34 16.21 -28.10
CA GLU A 111 -19.75 16.42 -27.86
C GLU A 111 -20.13 16.15 -26.39
N ALA A 112 -21.27 16.70 -25.96
CA ALA A 112 -21.77 16.46 -24.62
C ALA A 112 -22.07 14.97 -24.37
N GLY A 113 -21.48 14.42 -23.30
CA GLY A 113 -21.65 12.99 -22.93
C GLY A 113 -20.63 12.04 -23.57
N GLU A 114 -19.70 12.55 -24.39
CA GLU A 114 -18.59 11.73 -24.87
C GLU A 114 -17.51 11.58 -23.79
N THR A 115 -16.79 10.48 -23.84
CA THR A 115 -15.60 10.23 -23.02
C THR A 115 -14.39 9.95 -23.92
N LEU A 116 -13.21 10.24 -23.42
CA LEU A 116 -11.96 9.98 -24.14
C LEU A 116 -11.89 8.52 -24.62
N TYR A 117 -12.31 7.58 -23.75
CA TYR A 117 -12.40 6.15 -24.06
C TYR A 117 -13.33 5.86 -25.24
N ARG A 118 -14.54 6.46 -25.28
CA ARG A 118 -15.48 6.25 -26.39
C ARG A 118 -14.95 6.80 -27.70
N ILE A 119 -14.34 7.98 -27.68
CA ILE A 119 -13.72 8.57 -28.87
C ILE A 119 -12.56 7.72 -29.34
N ALA A 120 -11.63 7.36 -28.47
CA ALA A 120 -10.50 6.49 -28.80
C ALA A 120 -10.97 5.18 -29.44
N ARG A 121 -11.99 4.53 -28.83
CA ARG A 121 -12.59 3.29 -29.36
C ARG A 121 -13.26 3.48 -30.71
N ASN A 122 -13.98 4.57 -30.92
CA ASN A 122 -14.68 4.86 -32.18
C ASN A 122 -13.70 5.06 -33.35
N TYR A 123 -12.50 5.62 -33.05
CA TYR A 123 -11.47 5.83 -34.06
C TYR A 123 -10.42 4.70 -34.11
N GLY A 124 -10.57 3.65 -33.31
CA GLY A 124 -9.64 2.51 -33.30
C GLY A 124 -8.23 2.85 -32.82
N VAL A 125 -8.09 3.83 -31.96
CA VAL A 125 -6.83 4.25 -31.34
C VAL A 125 -6.86 4.00 -29.83
N SER A 126 -5.70 3.97 -29.17
CA SER A 126 -5.67 3.92 -27.72
C SER A 126 -5.90 5.31 -27.11
N GLU A 127 -6.37 5.37 -25.86
CA GLU A 127 -6.53 6.64 -25.13
C GLU A 127 -5.19 7.37 -24.99
N GLU A 128 -4.10 6.62 -24.77
CA GLU A 128 -2.77 7.16 -24.65
C GLU A 128 -2.30 7.81 -25.97
N ALA A 129 -2.60 7.17 -27.11
CA ALA A 129 -2.28 7.72 -28.41
C ALA A 129 -3.09 9.00 -28.67
N LEU A 130 -4.35 9.04 -28.25
CA LEU A 130 -5.22 10.20 -28.39
C LEU A 130 -4.74 11.36 -27.48
N ILE A 131 -4.36 11.08 -26.24
CA ILE A 131 -3.79 12.05 -25.31
C ILE A 131 -2.45 12.59 -25.83
N SER A 132 -1.57 11.70 -26.31
CA SER A 132 -0.26 12.09 -26.85
C SER A 132 -0.37 13.01 -28.08
N ALA A 133 -1.41 12.81 -28.89
CA ALA A 133 -1.68 13.63 -30.07
C ALA A 133 -2.30 14.99 -29.71
N ASN A 134 -2.74 15.19 -28.45
CA ASN A 134 -3.44 16.37 -27.98
C ASN A 134 -2.89 16.83 -26.60
N PRO A 135 -1.69 17.42 -26.55
CA PRO A 135 -1.12 17.88 -25.28
C PRO A 135 -2.06 18.85 -24.55
N GLY A 136 -2.28 18.59 -23.25
CA GLY A 136 -3.17 19.39 -22.40
C GLY A 136 -4.55 18.79 -22.17
N ILE A 137 -4.91 17.65 -22.83
CA ILE A 137 -6.10 16.89 -22.49
C ILE A 137 -5.77 15.76 -21.52
N SER A 138 -6.73 15.44 -20.69
CA SER A 138 -6.72 14.24 -19.85
C SER A 138 -8.15 13.72 -19.73
N ALA A 139 -8.33 12.53 -19.17
CA ALA A 139 -9.68 12.00 -18.90
C ALA A 139 -10.55 12.96 -18.06
N TYR A 140 -9.93 13.93 -17.40
CA TYR A 140 -10.57 14.90 -16.50
C TYR A 140 -10.56 16.35 -17.04
N ASN A 141 -9.69 16.67 -17.98
CA ASN A 141 -9.65 17.96 -18.68
C ASN A 141 -9.99 17.74 -20.14
N PHE A 142 -11.27 17.65 -20.42
CA PHE A 142 -11.83 17.21 -21.69
C PHE A 142 -13.13 17.99 -21.97
N PRO A 143 -13.00 19.31 -22.22
CA PRO A 143 -14.17 20.18 -22.36
C PRO A 143 -14.92 19.94 -23.67
N VAL A 144 -16.25 19.94 -23.58
CA VAL A 144 -17.14 19.93 -24.75
C VAL A 144 -16.81 21.09 -25.69
N GLY A 145 -16.79 20.81 -26.98
CA GLY A 145 -16.44 21.77 -28.03
C GLY A 145 -14.95 21.84 -28.37
N MET A 146 -14.07 21.16 -27.58
CA MET A 146 -12.67 21.09 -27.95
C MET A 146 -12.45 20.16 -29.15
N VAL A 147 -11.55 20.57 -30.05
CA VAL A 147 -11.21 19.80 -31.25
C VAL A 147 -9.97 18.93 -30.99
N LEU A 148 -10.14 17.62 -31.09
CA LEU A 148 -9.08 16.63 -30.95
C LEU A 148 -8.44 16.28 -32.27
N ASN A 149 -7.14 16.12 -32.29
CA ASN A 149 -6.41 15.49 -33.37
C ASN A 149 -6.43 13.97 -33.15
N ILE A 150 -6.97 13.21 -34.08
CA ILE A 150 -7.03 11.75 -34.02
C ILE A 150 -5.79 11.18 -34.69
N PRO A 151 -4.91 10.47 -33.95
CA PRO A 151 -3.74 9.82 -34.56
C PRO A 151 -4.19 8.68 -35.47
N LYS A 152 -3.34 8.34 -36.46
CA LYS A 152 -3.63 7.19 -37.33
C LYS A 152 -3.59 5.90 -36.51
N ALA A 153 -4.58 5.03 -36.71
CA ALA A 153 -4.55 3.70 -36.15
C ALA A 153 -3.32 2.94 -36.69
N GLN A 154 -2.49 2.43 -35.80
CA GLN A 154 -1.42 1.50 -36.18
C GLN A 154 -2.07 0.14 -36.46
N GLU A 155 -1.87 -0.40 -37.64
CA GLU A 155 -2.29 -1.76 -38.00
C GLU A 155 -1.65 -2.77 -37.02
N VAL A 156 -2.48 -3.38 -36.19
CA VAL A 156 -2.08 -4.55 -35.41
C VAL A 156 -2.11 -5.73 -36.37
N THR A 157 -0.98 -6.16 -36.84
CA THR A 157 -0.84 -7.41 -37.60
C THR A 157 -1.32 -8.56 -36.73
N LYS A 158 -2.43 -9.19 -37.15
CA LYS A 158 -2.90 -10.45 -36.59
C LYS A 158 -1.87 -11.53 -36.88
N VAL A 159 -1.21 -12.03 -35.85
CA VAL A 159 -0.43 -13.25 -35.93
C VAL A 159 -1.39 -14.43 -35.74
N ASN A 160 -1.62 -15.17 -36.81
CA ASN A 160 -2.30 -16.46 -36.79
C ASN A 160 -1.46 -17.47 -36.03
N ASN A 161 -2.08 -18.16 -35.06
CA ASN A 161 -1.52 -19.35 -34.45
C ASN A 161 -1.63 -20.53 -35.42
N PRO A 162 -0.63 -21.39 -35.57
CA PRO A 162 -0.80 -22.75 -35.13
C PRO A 162 0.41 -23.43 -34.49
N ASP A 163 0.08 -24.32 -33.56
CA ASP A 163 0.81 -25.50 -33.09
C ASP A 163 2.12 -25.41 -32.28
N THR A 164 1.90 -25.81 -31.03
CA THR A 164 2.70 -26.69 -30.13
C THR A 164 4.19 -26.92 -30.40
N THR A 165 4.92 -26.86 -29.30
CA THR A 165 6.30 -27.29 -29.02
C THR A 165 7.40 -26.33 -29.47
N ASN A 166 7.70 -25.40 -28.56
CA ASN A 166 9.08 -25.04 -28.20
C ASN A 166 9.01 -23.94 -27.12
N VAL A 167 9.48 -24.25 -25.93
CA VAL A 167 9.78 -23.24 -24.90
C VAL A 167 10.90 -22.35 -25.45
N ARG A 168 10.52 -21.38 -26.26
CA ARG A 168 11.37 -20.24 -26.57
C ARG A 168 11.27 -19.30 -25.39
N THR A 169 12.35 -19.12 -24.69
CA THR A 169 12.61 -17.95 -23.84
C THR A 169 12.23 -16.72 -24.67
N GLU A 170 11.02 -16.19 -24.45
CA GLU A 170 10.69 -14.87 -24.99
C GLU A 170 11.66 -13.88 -24.40
N VAL A 171 12.52 -13.36 -25.24
CA VAL A 171 13.40 -12.24 -24.92
C VAL A 171 12.51 -11.09 -24.52
N VAL A 172 12.51 -10.80 -23.24
CA VAL A 172 11.80 -9.67 -22.66
C VAL A 172 12.16 -8.41 -23.42
N LYS A 173 11.15 -7.72 -23.90
CA LYS A 173 11.29 -6.44 -24.56
C LYS A 173 12.09 -5.53 -23.64
N ASN A 174 13.29 -5.16 -24.06
CA ASN A 174 14.14 -4.25 -23.29
C ASN A 174 13.35 -2.95 -23.07
N ILE A 175 12.96 -2.68 -21.84
CA ILE A 175 12.28 -1.43 -21.50
C ILE A 175 13.33 -0.33 -21.60
N ASP A 176 13.20 0.53 -22.59
CA ASP A 176 14.19 1.60 -22.84
C ASP A 176 14.40 2.49 -21.60
N ARG A 177 13.40 2.59 -20.72
CA ARG A 177 13.48 3.37 -19.49
C ARG A 177 12.37 3.00 -18.51
N VAL A 178 12.73 2.66 -17.27
CA VAL A 178 11.78 2.46 -16.17
C VAL A 178 11.38 3.82 -15.58
N LYS A 179 10.10 4.13 -15.59
CA LYS A 179 9.54 5.37 -15.04
C LYS A 179 8.98 5.13 -13.65
N VAL A 180 9.57 5.78 -12.67
CA VAL A 180 9.24 5.60 -11.25
C VAL A 180 8.67 6.89 -10.68
N LEU A 181 7.54 6.80 -10.01
CA LEU A 181 6.96 7.85 -9.19
C LEU A 181 7.13 7.50 -7.72
N LEU A 182 7.70 8.40 -6.95
CA LEU A 182 7.81 8.31 -5.51
C LEU A 182 7.04 9.46 -4.86
N MET A 183 6.00 9.14 -4.07
CA MET A 183 5.18 10.13 -3.34
C MET A 183 5.31 9.91 -1.84
N LEU A 184 6.07 10.76 -1.18
CA LEU A 184 6.35 10.67 0.26
C LEU A 184 6.46 12.05 0.91
N PRO A 185 6.20 12.18 2.21
CA PRO A 185 6.40 13.42 2.96
C PRO A 185 7.86 13.54 3.43
N PHE A 186 8.76 13.88 2.52
CA PHE A 186 10.21 13.87 2.76
C PHE A 186 10.65 14.75 3.95
N ARG A 187 9.87 15.81 4.26
CA ARG A 187 10.16 16.77 5.34
C ARG A 187 9.44 16.45 6.65
N LYS A 188 8.42 15.60 6.63
CA LYS A 188 7.54 15.32 7.79
C LYS A 188 8.27 14.51 8.87
N ALA A 189 9.09 13.54 8.48
CA ALA A 189 9.84 12.71 9.40
C ALA A 189 11.10 12.13 8.75
N THR A 190 12.15 11.97 9.53
CA THR A 190 13.46 11.44 9.12
C THR A 190 13.34 10.11 8.38
N ARG A 191 12.42 9.24 8.77
CA ARG A 191 12.22 7.92 8.15
C ARG A 191 11.89 7.98 6.64
N TYR A 192 11.10 8.95 6.22
CA TYR A 192 10.74 9.10 4.81
C TYR A 192 11.87 9.66 3.97
N LEU A 193 12.59 10.63 4.55
CA LEU A 193 13.80 11.16 3.92
C LEU A 193 14.88 10.06 3.80
N GLU A 194 15.09 9.25 4.82
CA GLU A 194 16.04 8.14 4.77
C GLU A 194 15.64 7.08 3.77
N PHE A 195 14.35 6.74 3.68
CA PHE A 195 13.85 5.84 2.64
C PHE A 195 14.22 6.38 1.25
N TYR A 196 13.94 7.66 0.99
CA TYR A 196 14.30 8.31 -0.27
C TYR A 196 15.81 8.29 -0.54
N GLN A 197 16.62 8.59 0.47
CA GLN A 197 18.08 8.56 0.35
C GLN A 197 18.59 7.16 -0.03
N GLY A 198 18.11 6.13 0.64
CA GLY A 198 18.45 4.75 0.28
C GLY A 198 17.94 4.36 -1.10
N PHE A 199 16.73 4.79 -1.46
CA PHE A 199 16.15 4.57 -2.79
C PHE A 199 17.05 5.16 -3.89
N LEU A 200 17.55 6.39 -3.72
CA LEU A 200 18.48 7.03 -4.64
C LEU A 200 19.80 6.25 -4.79
N MET A 201 20.29 5.66 -3.69
CA MET A 201 21.49 4.80 -3.76
C MET A 201 21.22 3.55 -4.59
N GLY A 202 20.06 2.92 -4.44
CA GLY A 202 19.63 1.78 -5.26
C GLY A 202 19.50 2.15 -6.75
N VAL A 203 18.86 3.30 -7.02
CA VAL A 203 18.77 3.85 -8.40
C VAL A 203 20.15 4.05 -9.01
N ASN A 204 21.11 4.63 -8.25
CA ASN A 204 22.46 4.84 -8.74
C ASN A 204 23.18 3.53 -9.07
N ASP A 205 22.99 2.49 -8.25
CA ASP A 205 23.63 1.21 -8.51
C ASP A 205 23.03 0.54 -9.76
N LEU A 206 21.71 0.57 -9.91
CA LEU A 206 21.03 0.05 -11.10
C LEU A 206 21.40 0.81 -12.39
N LYS A 207 21.65 2.12 -12.29
CA LYS A 207 22.16 2.89 -13.44
C LYS A 207 23.58 2.46 -13.84
N LYS A 208 24.42 2.08 -12.88
CA LYS A 208 25.74 1.51 -13.18
C LYS A 208 25.63 0.14 -13.85
N ASP A 209 24.57 -0.62 -13.50
CA ASP A 209 24.24 -1.90 -14.13
C ASP A 209 23.59 -1.73 -15.52
N GLY A 210 23.50 -0.49 -16.03
CA GLY A 210 23.00 -0.18 -17.39
C GLY A 210 21.48 0.03 -17.48
N ILE A 211 20.75 0.05 -16.37
CA ILE A 211 19.29 0.27 -16.40
C ILE A 211 19.00 1.77 -16.53
N SER A 212 18.26 2.15 -17.58
CA SER A 212 17.79 3.53 -17.75
C SER A 212 16.58 3.79 -16.82
N ILE A 213 16.65 4.83 -16.01
CA ILE A 213 15.62 5.12 -14.98
C ILE A 213 15.24 6.60 -15.04
N HIS A 214 13.93 6.85 -15.06
CA HIS A 214 13.35 8.18 -14.86
C HIS A 214 12.63 8.19 -13.52
N LEU A 215 13.14 8.94 -12.55
CA LEU A 215 12.57 9.06 -11.22
C LEU A 215 11.91 10.43 -11.06
N THR A 216 10.62 10.42 -10.74
CA THR A 216 9.84 11.58 -10.29
C THR A 216 9.62 11.44 -8.79
N ALA A 217 10.01 12.44 -8.00
CA ALA A 217 9.76 12.47 -6.57
C ALA A 217 8.85 13.65 -6.22
N LEU A 218 7.71 13.37 -5.60
CA LEU A 218 6.70 14.35 -5.22
C LEU A 218 6.53 14.38 -3.70
N GLU A 219 6.54 15.56 -3.15
CA GLU A 219 6.20 15.78 -1.73
C GLU A 219 4.71 15.51 -1.52
N ALA A 220 4.36 14.66 -0.56
CA ALA A 220 2.98 14.33 -0.21
C ALA A 220 2.85 14.21 1.31
N ASN A 221 2.64 15.33 1.99
CA ASN A 221 2.58 15.40 3.45
C ASN A 221 1.24 14.94 4.00
N GLU A 222 0.16 15.23 3.27
CA GLU A 222 -1.22 14.98 3.67
C GLU A 222 -1.99 14.28 2.54
N ASP A 223 -3.16 13.77 2.86
CA ASP A 223 -4.01 13.05 1.90
C ASP A 223 -4.45 13.99 0.76
N GLY A 224 -4.62 15.29 1.06
CA GLY A 224 -4.90 16.32 0.08
C GLY A 224 -3.79 16.50 -0.96
N ASP A 225 -2.53 16.38 -0.56
CA ASP A 225 -1.40 16.47 -1.50
C ASP A 225 -1.43 15.31 -2.49
N VAL A 226 -1.64 14.08 -1.98
CA VAL A 226 -1.80 12.88 -2.83
C VAL A 226 -2.94 13.07 -3.82
N THR A 227 -4.08 13.54 -3.35
CA THR A 227 -5.25 13.82 -4.17
C THR A 227 -4.95 14.85 -5.25
N ASN A 228 -4.26 15.94 -4.91
CA ASN A 228 -3.87 16.98 -5.85
C ASN A 228 -2.89 16.47 -6.92
N HIS A 229 -1.91 15.63 -6.53
CA HIS A 229 -0.99 14.98 -7.49
C HIS A 229 -1.73 14.05 -8.45
N ILE A 230 -2.74 13.33 -7.98
CA ILE A 230 -3.58 12.48 -8.85
C ILE A 230 -4.38 13.34 -9.81
N PHE A 231 -5.04 14.40 -9.35
CA PHE A 231 -5.82 15.29 -10.19
C PHE A 231 -4.98 16.05 -11.21
N SER A 232 -3.74 16.38 -10.89
CA SER A 232 -2.82 17.01 -11.87
C SER A 232 -2.32 16.02 -12.93
N GLY A 233 -2.67 14.76 -12.86
CA GLY A 233 -2.19 13.72 -13.77
C GLY A 233 -0.77 13.23 -13.48
N ALA A 234 -0.15 13.66 -12.39
CA ALA A 234 1.23 13.31 -12.06
C ALA A 234 1.47 11.80 -11.88
N ILE A 235 0.42 11.03 -11.61
CA ILE A 235 0.49 9.58 -11.46
C ILE A 235 0.56 8.84 -12.81
N GLN A 236 0.16 9.49 -13.89
CA GLN A 236 0.00 8.84 -15.19
C GLN A 236 1.35 8.55 -15.85
N GLY A 237 1.39 7.47 -16.63
CA GLY A 237 2.55 7.12 -17.45
C GLY A 237 3.78 6.64 -16.68
N HIS A 238 3.66 6.32 -15.39
CA HIS A 238 4.70 5.68 -14.58
C HIS A 238 4.50 4.16 -14.55
N ASP A 239 5.61 3.43 -14.62
CA ASP A 239 5.62 1.97 -14.55
C ASP A 239 5.52 1.47 -13.10
N LEU A 240 6.17 2.20 -12.18
CA LEU A 240 6.16 1.94 -10.76
C LEU A 240 5.70 3.18 -10.00
N ILE A 241 4.76 3.01 -9.09
CA ILE A 241 4.26 4.04 -8.20
C ILE A 241 4.54 3.57 -6.78
N ILE A 242 5.26 4.36 -6.00
CA ILE A 242 5.70 4.00 -4.65
C ILE A 242 5.28 5.11 -3.69
N GLY A 243 4.52 4.77 -2.66
CA GLY A 243 4.08 5.76 -1.69
C GLY A 243 2.91 5.28 -0.84
N GLY A 244 2.23 6.24 -0.21
CA GLY A 244 1.20 5.97 0.80
C GLY A 244 1.81 5.64 2.16
N ILE A 245 1.69 6.59 3.10
CA ILE A 245 2.27 6.45 4.44
C ILE A 245 1.27 5.95 5.47
N ASN A 246 0.00 5.95 5.11
CA ASN A 246 -1.12 5.46 5.90
C ASN A 246 -2.15 4.79 4.97
N ASP A 247 -3.19 4.22 5.56
CA ASP A 247 -4.21 3.46 4.84
C ASP A 247 -5.05 4.33 3.92
N GLU A 248 -5.31 5.59 4.29
CA GLU A 248 -6.08 6.52 3.47
C GLU A 248 -5.30 6.91 2.20
N GLN A 249 -4.04 7.33 2.33
CA GLN A 249 -3.21 7.62 1.17
C GLN A 249 -3.03 6.41 0.26
N ALA A 250 -2.81 5.24 0.85
CA ALA A 250 -2.69 4.00 0.09
C ALA A 250 -3.98 3.70 -0.68
N SER A 251 -5.13 3.92 -0.08
CA SER A 251 -6.44 3.74 -0.71
C SER A 251 -6.66 4.74 -1.86
N ILE A 252 -6.34 6.02 -1.65
CA ILE A 252 -6.47 7.07 -2.67
C ILE A 252 -5.62 6.74 -3.90
N ILE A 253 -4.35 6.32 -3.70
CA ILE A 253 -3.45 5.96 -4.80
C ILE A 253 -3.95 4.69 -5.50
N ALA A 254 -4.38 3.68 -4.76
CA ALA A 254 -4.86 2.41 -5.31
C ALA A 254 -6.13 2.58 -6.16
N GLN A 255 -7.00 3.54 -5.81
CA GLN A 255 -8.22 3.85 -6.53
C GLN A 255 -8.00 4.75 -7.75
N ALA A 256 -6.85 5.41 -7.84
CA ALA A 256 -6.52 6.23 -8.98
C ALA A 256 -6.36 5.36 -10.24
N ASN A 257 -6.88 5.86 -11.38
CA ASN A 257 -6.74 5.15 -12.65
C ASN A 257 -5.31 5.30 -13.20
N HIS A 258 -4.50 4.28 -13.04
CA HIS A 258 -3.13 4.22 -13.54
C HIS A 258 -2.78 2.83 -14.07
N THR A 259 -1.77 2.75 -14.93
CA THR A 259 -1.29 1.51 -15.55
C THR A 259 -0.11 0.90 -14.80
N GLY A 260 0.56 1.67 -13.93
CA GLY A 260 1.73 1.25 -13.18
C GLY A 260 1.42 0.27 -12.04
N LEU A 261 2.44 -0.46 -11.62
CA LEU A 261 2.37 -1.25 -10.39
C LEU A 261 2.50 -0.34 -9.18
N TYR A 262 1.65 -0.55 -8.21
CA TYR A 262 1.61 0.27 -7.00
C TYR A 262 2.22 -0.46 -5.81
N ILE A 263 3.32 0.04 -5.31
CA ILE A 263 4.07 -0.51 -4.17
C ILE A 263 3.80 0.32 -2.92
N VAL A 264 3.32 -0.33 -1.86
CA VAL A 264 3.02 0.29 -0.56
C VAL A 264 4.05 -0.17 0.47
N PRO A 265 5.03 0.69 0.81
CA PRO A 265 6.10 0.28 1.71
C PRO A 265 5.80 0.52 3.20
N PHE A 266 4.82 1.37 3.55
CA PHE A 266 4.62 1.83 4.92
C PHE A 266 3.31 1.38 5.56
N SER A 267 2.20 1.32 4.80
CA SER A 267 0.91 0.85 5.30
C SER A 267 0.81 -0.68 5.25
N ASN A 268 0.07 -1.24 6.18
CA ASN A 268 -0.32 -2.66 6.22
C ASN A 268 -1.84 -2.85 6.14
N ALA A 269 -2.53 -1.91 5.51
CA ALA A 269 -3.97 -1.97 5.29
C ALA A 269 -4.39 -3.24 4.54
N THR A 270 -5.39 -3.93 5.05
CA THR A 270 -5.90 -5.20 4.47
C THR A 270 -7.16 -5.02 3.63
N ASN A 271 -7.69 -3.79 3.56
CA ASN A 271 -8.97 -3.47 2.92
C ASN A 271 -8.83 -2.73 1.58
N ILE A 272 -7.63 -2.71 0.99
CA ILE A 272 -7.39 -2.05 -0.29
C ILE A 272 -7.44 -3.07 -1.42
N ASP A 273 -8.48 -3.00 -2.24
CA ASP A 273 -8.68 -3.90 -3.38
C ASP A 273 -8.14 -3.29 -4.68
N ASN A 274 -6.96 -3.73 -5.09
CA ASN A 274 -6.37 -3.36 -6.38
C ASN A 274 -5.46 -4.49 -6.90
N ASN A 275 -5.69 -4.96 -8.10
CA ASN A 275 -4.94 -6.07 -8.72
C ASN A 275 -3.49 -5.70 -9.13
N ARG A 276 -3.07 -4.46 -8.98
CA ARG A 276 -1.70 -3.96 -9.22
C ARG A 276 -0.99 -3.52 -7.95
N LEU A 277 -1.67 -3.64 -6.81
CA LEU A 277 -1.12 -3.32 -5.50
C LEU A 277 -0.13 -4.39 -5.05
N ILE A 278 1.01 -3.96 -4.57
CA ILE A 278 1.99 -4.81 -3.89
C ILE A 278 2.25 -4.21 -2.51
N GLN A 279 1.81 -4.89 -1.48
CA GLN A 279 2.00 -4.48 -0.10
C GLN A 279 3.26 -5.13 0.47
N LEU A 280 4.20 -4.31 0.93
CA LEU A 280 5.47 -4.81 1.48
C LEU A 280 5.40 -5.06 2.98
N ASN A 281 4.65 -4.23 3.69
CA ASN A 281 4.50 -4.33 5.14
C ASN A 281 3.31 -5.26 5.44
N GLN A 282 3.62 -6.51 5.77
CA GLN A 282 2.60 -7.52 6.06
C GLN A 282 1.84 -7.20 7.35
N ALA A 283 0.55 -7.50 7.38
CA ALA A 283 -0.23 -7.41 8.61
C ALA A 283 0.32 -8.39 9.67
N PRO A 284 0.48 -7.97 10.93
CA PRO A 284 1.05 -8.83 11.98
C PRO A 284 0.33 -10.17 12.12
N SER A 285 -1.00 -10.20 11.95
CA SER A 285 -1.79 -11.43 11.99
C SER A 285 -1.44 -12.42 10.86
N GLU A 286 -1.13 -11.93 9.66
CA GLU A 286 -0.72 -12.76 8.54
C GLU A 286 0.67 -13.36 8.80
N VAL A 287 1.60 -12.56 9.30
CA VAL A 287 2.94 -13.03 9.69
C VAL A 287 2.83 -14.13 10.75
N ILE A 288 2.06 -13.89 11.81
CA ILE A 288 1.84 -14.87 12.90
C ILE A 288 1.27 -16.18 12.36
N ASN A 289 0.27 -16.12 11.47
CA ASN A 289 -0.35 -17.30 10.87
C ASN A 289 0.64 -18.15 10.04
N ARG A 290 1.68 -17.53 9.51
CA ARG A 290 2.72 -18.21 8.72
C ARG A 290 3.88 -18.69 9.60
N VAL A 291 4.23 -17.94 10.63
CA VAL A 291 5.31 -18.28 11.59
C VAL A 291 4.96 -19.50 12.43
N ILE A 292 3.71 -19.64 12.86
CA ILE A 292 3.29 -20.71 13.77
C ILE A 292 3.54 -22.13 13.21
N PRO A 293 3.14 -22.46 11.96
CA PRO A 293 3.47 -23.76 11.38
C PRO A 293 4.97 -24.03 11.33
N GLU A 294 5.78 -23.04 10.99
CA GLU A 294 7.24 -23.15 10.93
C GLU A 294 7.86 -23.32 12.33
N PHE A 295 7.33 -22.62 13.34
CA PHE A 295 7.70 -22.83 14.73
C PHE A 295 7.42 -24.26 15.16
N ILE A 296 6.22 -24.78 14.91
CA ILE A 296 5.83 -26.14 15.26
C ILE A 296 6.73 -27.17 14.55
N ASN A 297 7.01 -26.96 13.27
CA ASN A 297 7.92 -27.83 12.51
C ASN A 297 9.34 -27.84 13.10
N LYS A 298 9.90 -26.66 13.38
CA LYS A 298 11.26 -26.50 13.95
C LYS A 298 11.38 -27.13 15.33
N TYR A 299 10.37 -26.96 16.18
CA TYR A 299 10.44 -27.36 17.61
C TYR A 299 9.56 -28.55 17.95
N ARG A 300 9.06 -29.31 17.00
CA ARG A 300 8.14 -30.46 17.22
C ARG A 300 8.63 -31.55 18.18
N ARG A 301 9.95 -31.64 18.37
CA ARG A 301 10.59 -32.59 19.28
C ARG A 301 10.97 -31.99 20.63
N LYS A 302 10.62 -30.73 20.86
CA LYS A 302 10.94 -30.02 22.09
C LYS A 302 9.67 -29.75 22.89
N THR A 303 9.82 -29.75 24.21
CA THR A 303 8.78 -29.27 25.12
C THR A 303 8.73 -27.75 25.02
N VAL A 304 7.55 -27.19 24.73
CA VAL A 304 7.34 -25.74 24.69
C VAL A 304 7.01 -25.25 26.09
N ILE A 305 7.76 -24.26 26.56
CA ILE A 305 7.52 -23.59 27.83
C ILE A 305 7.22 -22.13 27.57
N PHE A 306 6.05 -21.68 28.00
CA PHE A 306 5.73 -20.25 28.01
C PHE A 306 6.17 -19.62 29.32
N ALA A 307 7.11 -18.67 29.24
CA ALA A 307 7.58 -17.91 30.40
C ALA A 307 6.74 -16.64 30.57
N ARG A 308 6.19 -16.42 31.79
CA ARG A 308 5.40 -15.22 32.13
C ARG A 308 5.76 -14.71 33.52
N ARG A 309 5.41 -13.45 33.81
CA ARG A 309 5.26 -12.91 35.16
C ARG A 309 3.80 -13.04 35.61
N ASN A 310 3.51 -12.85 36.87
CA ASN A 310 2.17 -13.14 37.46
C ASN A 310 1.01 -12.49 36.71
N GLU A 311 1.17 -11.30 36.18
CA GLU A 311 0.11 -10.48 35.60
C GLU A 311 0.22 -10.29 34.08
N ASP A 312 1.25 -10.90 33.47
CA ASP A 312 1.44 -10.76 32.02
C ASP A 312 0.36 -11.51 31.26
N ALA A 313 -0.42 -10.80 30.45
CA ALA A 313 -1.34 -11.38 29.50
C ALA A 313 -0.56 -11.94 28.30
N ASP A 314 -1.14 -12.94 27.62
CA ASP A 314 -0.60 -13.41 26.34
C ASP A 314 -0.78 -12.33 25.27
N ASP A 315 0.25 -12.09 24.49
CA ASP A 315 0.09 -11.33 23.26
C ASP A 315 -0.51 -12.19 22.12
N ALA A 316 -0.75 -11.54 20.95
CA ALA A 316 -1.38 -12.20 19.82
C ALA A 316 -0.61 -13.44 19.34
N PHE A 317 0.74 -13.41 19.37
CA PHE A 317 1.56 -14.55 18.95
C PHE A 317 1.48 -15.70 19.95
N SER A 318 1.72 -15.46 21.23
CA SER A 318 1.72 -16.49 22.24
C SER A 318 0.34 -17.13 22.43
N ALA A 319 -0.73 -16.31 22.41
CA ALA A 319 -2.10 -16.80 22.47
C ALA A 319 -2.43 -17.73 21.27
N ARG A 320 -2.06 -17.29 20.05
CA ARG A 320 -2.30 -18.08 18.85
C ARG A 320 -1.44 -19.34 18.78
N LEU A 321 -0.19 -19.25 19.23
CA LEU A 321 0.70 -20.42 19.32
C LEU A 321 0.17 -21.45 20.31
N LYS A 322 -0.28 -21.04 21.50
CA LYS A 322 -0.91 -21.94 22.48
C LYS A 322 -2.15 -22.63 21.90
N TYR A 323 -2.97 -21.89 21.17
CA TYR A 323 -4.12 -22.46 20.46
C TYR A 323 -3.68 -23.52 19.44
N ALA A 324 -2.72 -23.19 18.57
CA ALA A 324 -2.23 -24.10 17.53
C ALA A 324 -1.55 -25.36 18.11
N LEU A 325 -0.82 -25.25 19.23
CA LEU A 325 -0.23 -26.40 19.91
C LEU A 325 -1.31 -27.34 20.46
N ARG A 326 -2.40 -26.82 21.02
CA ARG A 326 -3.54 -27.62 21.47
C ARG A 326 -4.22 -28.36 20.32
N GLU A 327 -4.49 -27.67 19.22
CA GLU A 327 -5.06 -28.29 18.01
C GLU A 327 -4.16 -29.40 17.45
N ALA A 328 -2.84 -29.20 17.51
CA ALA A 328 -1.84 -30.19 17.09
C ALA A 328 -1.59 -31.29 18.15
N GLN A 329 -2.30 -31.28 19.28
CA GLN A 329 -2.11 -32.22 20.42
C GLN A 329 -0.68 -32.20 21.00
N ILE A 330 0.00 -31.04 20.91
CA ILE A 330 1.34 -30.85 21.47
C ILE A 330 1.21 -30.20 22.85
N ASN A 331 1.71 -30.90 23.85
CA ASN A 331 1.70 -30.40 25.22
C ASN A 331 2.69 -29.23 25.39
N TYR A 332 2.30 -28.28 26.21
CA TYR A 332 3.15 -27.16 26.63
C TYR A 332 2.98 -26.90 28.13
N GLN A 333 3.92 -26.18 28.70
CA GLN A 333 3.87 -25.72 30.09
C GLN A 333 3.85 -24.20 30.13
N VAL A 334 3.28 -23.62 31.19
CA VAL A 334 3.34 -22.18 31.48
C VAL A 334 4.03 -22.01 32.82
N ILE A 335 5.16 -21.34 32.84
CA ILE A 335 5.98 -21.13 34.03
C ILE A 335 6.00 -19.65 34.42
N ASN A 336 5.75 -19.41 35.69
CA ASN A 336 5.93 -18.08 36.27
C ASN A 336 7.40 -17.91 36.70
N ILE A 337 8.13 -17.08 35.97
CA ILE A 337 9.56 -16.87 36.21
C ILE A 337 9.87 -16.00 37.44
N SER A 338 8.84 -15.38 38.06
CA SER A 338 9.01 -14.69 39.34
C SER A 338 9.14 -15.65 40.53
N THR A 339 8.63 -16.86 40.37
CA THR A 339 8.59 -17.90 41.43
C THR A 339 9.37 -19.18 41.08
N SER A 340 9.76 -19.33 39.83
CA SER A 340 10.40 -20.54 39.32
C SER A 340 11.57 -20.21 38.43
N SER A 341 12.67 -20.96 38.57
CA SER A 341 13.87 -20.81 37.72
C SER A 341 13.84 -21.76 36.52
N LEU A 342 14.36 -21.28 35.41
CA LEU A 342 14.56 -22.04 34.19
C LEU A 342 15.96 -22.64 34.07
N SER A 343 16.83 -22.48 35.09
CA SER A 343 18.24 -22.85 35.04
C SER A 343 18.50 -24.35 34.89
N LEU A 344 17.57 -25.20 35.31
CA LEU A 344 17.67 -26.67 35.25
C LEU A 344 16.96 -27.31 34.05
N MET A 345 16.42 -26.52 33.13
CA MET A 345 15.72 -27.04 31.95
C MET A 345 16.70 -27.76 30.99
N GLY A 346 16.24 -28.81 30.35
CA GLY A 346 17.05 -29.65 29.45
C GLY A 346 17.16 -29.12 28.04
N ARG A 347 17.87 -29.86 27.18
CA ARG A 347 18.06 -29.51 25.74
C ARG A 347 16.78 -29.61 24.90
N ASP A 348 15.85 -30.45 25.34
CA ASP A 348 14.60 -30.67 24.60
C ASP A 348 13.52 -29.67 24.99
N VAL A 349 13.94 -28.45 25.32
CA VAL A 349 13.06 -27.34 25.71
C VAL A 349 13.26 -26.14 24.78
N VAL A 350 12.16 -25.51 24.40
CA VAL A 350 12.13 -24.16 23.83
C VAL A 350 11.30 -23.26 24.73
N VAL A 351 11.88 -22.15 25.15
CA VAL A 351 11.22 -21.16 26.02
C VAL A 351 10.72 -20.01 25.18
N VAL A 352 9.44 -19.66 25.33
CA VAL A 352 8.75 -18.58 24.63
C VAL A 352 8.18 -17.62 25.69
N PRO A 353 8.67 -16.39 25.83
CA PRO A 353 8.01 -15.39 26.65
C PRO A 353 6.61 -15.09 26.13
N THR A 354 5.65 -14.83 27.02
CA THR A 354 4.24 -14.63 26.63
C THR A 354 3.97 -13.31 25.92
N THR A 355 4.90 -12.37 25.98
CA THR A 355 4.82 -11.08 25.28
C THR A 355 6.18 -10.67 24.73
N ALA A 356 6.15 -9.71 23.78
CA ALA A 356 7.37 -9.10 23.24
C ALA A 356 8.12 -8.18 24.20
N ASP A 357 7.58 -7.96 25.40
CA ASP A 357 8.09 -7.00 26.37
C ASP A 357 9.59 -7.24 26.69
N LYS A 358 10.36 -6.16 26.71
CA LYS A 358 11.81 -6.20 26.90
C LYS A 358 12.18 -6.74 28.27
N ASP A 359 11.46 -6.32 29.32
CA ASP A 359 11.79 -6.69 30.70
C ASP A 359 11.42 -8.15 30.97
N LEU A 360 10.31 -8.64 30.36
CA LEU A 360 9.97 -10.07 30.38
C LEU A 360 11.03 -10.90 29.64
N ALA A 361 11.49 -10.46 28.49
CA ALA A 361 12.52 -11.13 27.72
C ALA A 361 13.84 -11.22 28.51
N LEU A 362 14.28 -10.11 29.11
CA LEU A 362 15.48 -10.05 29.96
C LEU A 362 15.32 -10.94 31.20
N ALA A 363 14.19 -10.86 31.89
CA ALA A 363 13.91 -11.71 33.04
C ALA A 363 13.90 -13.18 32.69
N THR A 364 13.36 -13.55 31.50
CA THR A 364 13.41 -14.94 31.01
C THR A 364 14.84 -15.41 30.80
N MET A 365 15.69 -14.62 30.14
CA MET A 365 17.11 -14.94 29.94
C MET A 365 17.87 -15.00 31.27
N GLN A 366 17.59 -14.10 32.20
CA GLN A 366 18.17 -14.13 33.56
C GLN A 366 17.74 -15.39 34.33
N SER A 367 16.48 -15.80 34.20
CA SER A 367 15.98 -17.04 34.82
C SER A 367 16.66 -18.29 34.28
N LEU A 368 17.14 -18.26 33.05
CA LEU A 368 17.98 -19.32 32.48
C LEU A 368 19.39 -19.35 33.08
N GLY A 369 19.90 -18.18 33.52
CA GLY A 369 21.25 -18.05 34.10
C GLY A 369 22.34 -18.48 33.10
N ASN A 370 23.16 -19.46 33.50
CA ASN A 370 24.21 -20.04 32.65
C ASN A 370 23.73 -21.24 31.80
N ASN A 371 22.44 -21.56 31.86
CA ASN A 371 21.88 -22.64 31.07
C ASN A 371 21.83 -22.28 29.59
N ARG A 372 22.70 -22.92 28.79
CA ARG A 372 22.76 -22.74 27.33
C ARG A 372 22.14 -23.95 26.58
N ALA A 373 21.55 -24.87 27.29
CA ALA A 373 20.98 -26.08 26.69
C ALA A 373 19.59 -25.82 26.08
N CYS A 374 18.81 -24.91 26.67
CA CYS A 374 17.50 -24.52 26.15
C CYS A 374 17.60 -23.63 24.92
N SER A 375 16.64 -23.76 24.02
CA SER A 375 16.42 -22.75 22.98
C SER A 375 15.50 -21.64 23.53
N VAL A 376 15.69 -20.41 23.08
CA VAL A 376 14.76 -19.30 23.32
C VAL A 376 14.16 -18.87 22.00
N PHE A 377 12.85 -18.66 21.97
CA PHE A 377 12.16 -18.12 20.79
C PHE A 377 11.43 -16.83 21.15
N GLY A 378 11.70 -15.77 20.40
CA GLY A 378 11.23 -14.43 20.69
C GLY A 378 10.62 -13.72 19.49
N TYR A 379 10.58 -12.43 19.57
CA TYR A 379 9.75 -11.54 18.79
C TYR A 379 10.54 -10.61 17.88
N PRO A 380 9.91 -10.08 16.80
CA PRO A 380 10.59 -9.19 15.84
C PRO A 380 11.27 -7.98 16.47
N GLN A 381 10.64 -7.37 17.49
CA GLN A 381 11.13 -6.16 18.14
C GLN A 381 12.46 -6.35 18.89
N TRP A 382 12.81 -7.58 19.26
CA TRP A 382 13.99 -7.88 20.05
C TRP A 382 15.29 -7.46 19.36
N GLN A 383 15.33 -7.48 18.03
CA GLN A 383 16.48 -7.01 17.27
C GLN A 383 16.76 -5.50 17.46
N SER A 384 15.79 -4.73 17.98
CA SER A 384 15.92 -3.28 18.22
C SER A 384 16.22 -2.90 19.67
N TYR A 385 16.35 -3.88 20.59
CA TYR A 385 16.52 -3.58 22.02
C TYR A 385 17.94 -3.21 22.42
N GLY A 386 18.84 -3.10 21.45
CA GLY A 386 20.20 -2.62 21.61
C GLY A 386 21.22 -3.71 21.96
N ASP A 387 22.51 -3.35 21.87
CA ASP A 387 23.61 -4.32 21.94
C ASP A 387 23.68 -5.10 23.26
N ALA A 388 23.29 -4.50 24.39
CA ALA A 388 23.28 -5.18 25.68
C ALA A 388 22.26 -6.34 25.70
N PHE A 389 21.08 -6.12 25.15
CA PHE A 389 20.06 -7.14 24.98
C PHE A 389 20.52 -8.25 24.01
N LEU A 390 21.08 -7.85 22.88
CA LEU A 390 21.53 -8.80 21.86
C LEU A 390 22.66 -9.69 22.35
N ARG A 391 23.56 -9.19 23.20
CA ARG A 391 24.57 -10.06 23.85
C ARG A 391 23.93 -11.16 24.70
N GLN A 392 22.85 -10.86 25.42
CA GLN A 392 22.12 -11.91 26.16
C GLN A 392 21.37 -12.86 25.21
N ALA A 393 20.78 -12.34 24.14
CA ALA A 393 20.16 -13.16 23.12
C ALA A 393 21.16 -14.16 22.50
N HIS A 394 22.38 -13.72 22.19
CA HIS A 394 23.47 -14.59 21.75
C HIS A 394 23.84 -15.63 22.80
N GLN A 395 23.95 -15.23 24.07
CA GLN A 395 24.34 -16.15 25.16
C GLN A 395 23.38 -17.36 25.24
N HIS A 396 22.10 -17.17 24.92
CA HIS A 396 21.07 -18.21 25.02
C HIS A 396 20.65 -18.81 23.67
N GLY A 397 21.35 -18.52 22.57
CA GLY A 397 21.02 -19.07 21.25
C GLY A 397 19.59 -18.73 20.83
N THR A 398 19.22 -17.45 20.95
CA THR A 398 17.84 -16.98 20.77
C THR A 398 17.46 -16.89 19.30
N THR A 399 16.34 -17.49 18.94
CA THR A 399 15.73 -17.33 17.62
C THR A 399 14.57 -16.33 17.70
N ILE A 400 14.48 -15.39 16.76
CA ILE A 400 13.32 -14.51 16.57
C ILE A 400 12.71 -14.76 15.20
N TYR A 401 11.40 -14.48 15.05
CA TYR A 401 10.80 -14.34 13.73
C TYR A 401 10.75 -12.87 13.33
N THR A 402 10.90 -12.57 12.05
CA THR A 402 10.86 -11.18 11.57
C THR A 402 10.67 -11.11 10.06
N THR A 403 10.17 -9.99 9.55
CA THR A 403 10.09 -9.66 8.12
C THR A 403 11.24 -8.77 7.65
N PHE A 404 12.02 -8.22 8.57
CA PHE A 404 13.15 -7.33 8.31
C PHE A 404 14.33 -7.72 9.19
N PHE A 405 15.48 -7.97 8.60
CA PHE A 405 16.69 -8.19 9.38
C PHE A 405 17.91 -7.63 8.65
N PHE A 406 18.57 -6.67 9.26
CA PHE A 406 19.79 -6.07 8.73
C PHE A 406 21.01 -6.50 9.55
N ASP A 407 21.81 -7.39 8.97
CA ASP A 407 23.08 -7.78 9.58
C ASP A 407 24.18 -6.78 9.22
N LYS A 408 24.51 -5.91 10.17
CA LYS A 408 25.56 -4.90 10.02
C LYS A 408 26.97 -5.47 9.81
N ASN A 409 27.17 -6.76 10.02
CA ASN A 409 28.48 -7.40 9.94
C ASN A 409 28.84 -7.93 8.55
N THR A 410 27.86 -8.07 7.66
CA THR A 410 28.08 -8.51 6.26
C THR A 410 28.90 -7.46 5.50
N SER A 411 29.63 -7.91 4.48
CA SER A 411 30.41 -7.04 3.60
C SER A 411 29.54 -6.02 2.88
N GLU A 412 28.37 -6.44 2.38
CA GLU A 412 27.40 -5.64 1.65
C GLU A 412 26.79 -4.55 2.53
N ALA A 413 26.42 -4.91 3.78
CA ALA A 413 25.91 -3.95 4.75
C ALA A 413 26.97 -2.90 5.11
N LYS A 414 28.22 -3.30 5.33
CA LYS A 414 29.31 -2.37 5.61
C LYS A 414 29.57 -1.41 4.44
N GLN A 415 29.54 -1.93 3.20
CA GLN A 415 29.67 -1.10 1.99
C GLN A 415 28.52 -0.09 1.88
N PHE A 416 27.28 -0.53 2.12
CA PHE A 416 26.12 0.34 2.12
C PHE A 416 26.26 1.45 3.16
N LEU A 417 26.59 1.12 4.40
CA LEU A 417 26.73 2.09 5.50
C LEU A 417 27.84 3.12 5.21
N THR A 418 28.96 2.67 4.67
CA THR A 418 30.07 3.54 4.28
C THR A 418 29.66 4.50 3.16
N LYS A 419 29.00 3.98 2.13
CA LYS A 419 28.51 4.77 0.99
C LYS A 419 27.44 5.76 1.43
N PHE A 420 26.49 5.34 2.29
CA PHE A 420 25.45 6.21 2.85
C PHE A 420 26.07 7.40 3.62
N ASN A 421 27.02 7.11 4.49
CA ASN A 421 27.73 8.16 5.24
C ASN A 421 28.49 9.12 4.31
N SER A 422 29.14 8.59 3.28
CA SER A 422 29.88 9.40 2.28
C SER A 422 28.95 10.33 1.49
N TRP A 423 27.75 9.86 1.13
CA TRP A 423 26.80 10.63 0.31
C TRP A 423 26.05 11.71 1.10
N TYR A 424 25.69 11.40 2.34
CA TYR A 424 24.78 12.22 3.13
C TYR A 424 25.40 12.85 4.36
N ASN A 425 26.69 12.61 4.59
CA ASN A 425 27.44 13.08 5.77
C ASN A 425 26.72 12.80 7.11
N LYS A 426 26.08 11.64 7.19
CA LYS A 426 25.37 11.15 8.39
C LYS A 426 25.35 9.65 8.46
N ARG A 427 25.19 9.11 9.67
CA ARG A 427 24.94 7.69 9.88
C ARG A 427 23.49 7.34 9.62
N VAL A 428 23.22 6.09 9.22
CA VAL A 428 21.89 5.52 9.18
C VAL A 428 21.27 5.54 10.57
N THR A 429 20.03 6.00 10.70
CA THR A 429 19.33 6.02 11.97
C THR A 429 19.12 4.61 12.51
N ASP A 430 19.30 4.44 13.81
CA ASP A 430 19.02 3.17 14.47
C ASP A 430 17.51 3.03 14.69
N SER A 431 16.86 2.44 13.71
CA SER A 431 15.41 2.22 13.62
C SER A 431 15.11 0.79 13.22
N TYR A 432 13.86 0.38 13.43
CA TYR A 432 13.33 -0.87 12.94
C TYR A 432 12.05 -0.60 12.12
N PRO A 433 12.00 -0.92 10.82
CA PRO A 433 13.16 -1.25 9.95
C PRO A 433 14.14 -0.06 9.81
N LYS A 434 15.34 -0.31 9.24
CA LYS A 434 16.23 0.75 8.79
C LYS A 434 15.70 1.31 7.47
N TYR A 435 15.11 2.49 7.52
CA TYR A 435 14.37 3.03 6.39
C TYR A 435 15.22 3.32 5.15
N SER A 436 16.49 3.72 5.32
CA SER A 436 17.41 3.87 4.19
C SER A 436 17.70 2.52 3.50
N VAL A 437 17.86 1.45 4.26
CA VAL A 437 18.06 0.11 3.70
C VAL A 437 16.79 -0.38 3.02
N LEU A 438 15.60 -0.13 3.62
CA LEU A 438 14.33 -0.46 3.00
C LEU A 438 14.16 0.22 1.64
N GLY A 439 14.48 1.52 1.55
CA GLY A 439 14.42 2.24 0.28
C GLY A 439 15.37 1.68 -0.77
N TYR A 440 16.56 1.29 -0.35
CA TYR A 440 17.57 0.65 -1.21
C TYR A 440 17.09 -0.70 -1.75
N ASP A 441 16.56 -1.57 -0.88
CA ASP A 441 16.05 -2.89 -1.27
C ASP A 441 14.85 -2.77 -2.22
N VAL A 442 13.92 -1.86 -1.92
CA VAL A 442 12.75 -1.58 -2.76
C VAL A 442 13.16 -1.10 -4.15
N ALA A 443 14.09 -0.14 -4.23
CA ALA A 443 14.57 0.36 -5.51
C ALA A 443 15.21 -0.76 -6.34
N ARG A 444 16.15 -1.50 -5.75
CA ARG A 444 16.88 -2.56 -6.45
C ARG A 444 15.96 -3.67 -6.95
N TYR A 445 15.04 -4.12 -6.14
CA TYR A 445 14.14 -5.21 -6.51
C TYR A 445 13.15 -4.77 -7.60
N PHE A 446 12.34 -3.75 -7.34
CA PHE A 446 11.22 -3.42 -8.22
C PHE A 446 11.65 -2.78 -9.54
N ILE A 447 12.69 -1.95 -9.53
CA ILE A 447 13.21 -1.36 -10.78
C ILE A 447 13.85 -2.44 -11.64
N ARG A 448 14.66 -3.35 -11.06
CA ARG A 448 15.24 -4.48 -11.80
C ARG A 448 14.16 -5.40 -12.35
N ALA A 449 13.15 -5.69 -11.54
CA ALA A 449 12.01 -6.53 -11.93
C ALA A 449 11.24 -5.93 -13.10
N ASN A 450 10.93 -4.64 -13.01
CA ASN A 450 10.23 -3.94 -14.10
C ASN A 450 11.08 -3.82 -15.36
N ALA A 451 12.37 -3.54 -15.23
CA ALA A 451 13.31 -3.52 -16.36
C ALA A 451 13.40 -4.87 -17.09
N ALA A 452 13.34 -5.98 -16.33
CA ALA A 452 13.42 -7.34 -16.88
C ALA A 452 12.12 -7.82 -17.50
N TYR A 453 10.97 -7.56 -16.86
CA TYR A 453 9.70 -8.21 -17.18
C TYR A 453 8.53 -7.23 -17.41
N GLY A 454 8.74 -5.92 -17.31
CA GLY A 454 7.67 -4.93 -17.34
C GLY A 454 6.65 -5.17 -16.21
N ASN A 455 5.40 -4.81 -16.46
CA ASN A 455 4.31 -5.04 -15.50
C ASN A 455 3.95 -6.53 -15.33
N ASN A 456 4.50 -7.41 -16.17
CA ASN A 456 4.29 -8.86 -16.07
C ASN A 456 5.24 -9.54 -15.06
N PHE A 457 6.10 -8.80 -14.37
CA PHE A 457 7.04 -9.41 -13.43
C PHE A 457 6.33 -10.16 -12.29
N ILE A 458 5.12 -9.76 -11.94
CA ILE A 458 4.31 -10.43 -10.91
C ILE A 458 4.16 -11.93 -11.21
N ASN A 459 4.01 -12.29 -12.48
CA ASN A 459 3.92 -13.69 -12.92
C ASN A 459 5.30 -14.38 -13.00
N ASN A 460 6.40 -13.62 -12.90
CA ASN A 460 7.76 -14.10 -13.04
C ASN A 460 8.65 -13.82 -11.81
N GLY A 461 8.07 -13.27 -10.73
CA GLY A 461 8.80 -12.79 -9.56
C GLY A 461 9.66 -13.83 -8.85
N SER A 462 9.26 -15.11 -8.89
CA SER A 462 10.04 -16.22 -8.34
C SER A 462 11.36 -16.50 -9.07
N ARG A 463 11.58 -15.89 -10.25
CA ARG A 463 12.80 -16.03 -11.05
C ARG A 463 13.82 -14.92 -10.78
N LEU A 464 13.45 -13.91 -10.02
CA LEU A 464 14.35 -12.82 -9.67
C LEU A 464 15.09 -13.15 -8.37
N PRO A 465 16.41 -12.99 -8.34
CA PRO A 465 17.14 -13.12 -7.09
C PRO A 465 16.68 -12.03 -6.12
N SER A 466 16.37 -12.46 -4.90
CA SER A 466 16.12 -11.55 -3.79
C SER A 466 17.43 -11.41 -3.03
N ASP A 467 18.12 -10.29 -3.25
CA ASP A 467 19.42 -9.94 -2.68
C ASP A 467 19.32 -8.68 -1.78
N GLY A 468 18.20 -8.55 -1.09
CA GLY A 468 17.95 -7.43 -0.18
C GLY A 468 18.90 -7.45 1.03
N LEU A 469 19.43 -6.29 1.39
CA LEU A 469 20.28 -6.13 2.58
C LEU A 469 19.52 -6.37 3.88
N GLN A 470 18.24 -5.99 3.91
CA GLN A 470 17.38 -6.09 5.07
C GLN A 470 16.15 -6.95 4.79
N MET A 471 15.61 -6.89 3.58
CA MET A 471 14.36 -7.53 3.22
C MET A 471 14.48 -8.22 1.88
N ASP A 472 14.35 -9.55 1.88
CA ASP A 472 14.12 -10.29 0.64
C ASP A 472 12.67 -10.06 0.20
N ILE A 473 12.45 -9.92 -1.10
CA ILE A 473 11.14 -9.67 -1.65
C ILE A 473 10.70 -10.86 -2.50
N GLU A 474 9.56 -11.43 -2.14
CA GLU A 474 8.85 -12.43 -2.92
C GLU A 474 7.39 -12.02 -3.02
N VAL A 475 6.99 -11.63 -4.20
CA VAL A 475 5.64 -11.13 -4.46
C VAL A 475 4.71 -12.28 -4.75
N LEU A 476 3.76 -12.54 -3.84
CA LEU A 476 2.72 -13.55 -3.99
C LEU A 476 1.33 -12.92 -3.89
N PRO A 477 0.29 -13.55 -4.49
CA PRO A 477 -1.09 -13.11 -4.31
C PRO A 477 -1.45 -13.02 -2.81
N SER A 478 -2.07 -11.92 -2.40
CA SER A 478 -2.57 -11.78 -1.04
C SER A 478 -3.75 -12.71 -0.79
N LYS A 479 -3.87 -13.18 0.46
CA LYS A 479 -5.01 -14.01 0.91
C LYS A 479 -6.15 -13.17 1.48
N THR A 480 -5.92 -11.91 1.78
CA THR A 480 -6.84 -11.03 2.51
C THR A 480 -7.46 -9.94 1.66
N HIS A 481 -6.83 -9.59 0.53
CA HIS A 481 -7.30 -8.55 -0.40
C HIS A 481 -6.91 -8.88 -1.84
N ARG A 482 -7.51 -8.22 -2.81
CA ARG A 482 -7.06 -8.30 -4.21
C ARG A 482 -5.72 -7.58 -4.34
N GLY A 483 -4.76 -8.24 -4.98
CA GLY A 483 -3.39 -7.72 -5.11
C GLY A 483 -2.37 -8.70 -4.57
N TYR A 484 -1.23 -8.19 -4.21
CA TYR A 484 -0.05 -8.97 -3.85
C TYR A 484 0.56 -8.49 -2.55
N THR A 485 1.31 -9.36 -1.91
CA THR A 485 2.07 -9.03 -0.70
C THR A 485 3.48 -9.61 -0.78
N ASN A 486 4.43 -9.00 -0.08
CA ASN A 486 5.70 -9.66 0.18
C ASN A 486 5.45 -10.85 1.10
N SER A 487 5.86 -12.03 0.66
CA SER A 487 5.62 -13.27 1.41
C SER A 487 6.77 -13.66 2.33
N ARG A 488 7.94 -13.05 2.20
CA ARG A 488 9.15 -13.46 2.93
C ARG A 488 9.09 -13.09 4.40
N PHE A 489 9.52 -14.01 5.23
CA PHE A 489 9.88 -13.78 6.63
C PHE A 489 11.04 -14.70 7.00
N TYR A 490 11.64 -14.47 8.15
CA TYR A 490 12.84 -15.15 8.58
C TYR A 490 12.72 -15.70 9.99
N PHE A 491 13.43 -16.81 10.23
CA PHE A 491 13.97 -17.08 11.55
C PHE A 491 15.41 -16.59 11.60
N VAL A 492 15.68 -15.70 12.54
CA VAL A 492 17.01 -15.14 12.80
C VAL A 492 17.46 -15.69 14.15
N THR A 493 18.58 -16.41 14.16
CA THR A 493 19.14 -16.97 15.37
C THR A 493 20.41 -16.21 15.74
N PHE A 494 20.42 -15.66 16.94
CA PHE A 494 21.60 -15.11 17.58
C PHE A 494 22.38 -16.26 18.19
N GLU A 495 23.39 -16.74 17.49
CA GLU A 495 24.15 -17.93 17.85
C GLU A 495 25.04 -17.68 19.07
N GLN A 496 25.32 -18.75 19.84
CA GLN A 496 26.11 -18.65 21.08
C GLN A 496 27.59 -18.28 20.84
N ASP A 497 28.09 -18.43 19.64
CA ASP A 497 29.42 -18.02 19.23
C ASP A 497 29.53 -16.52 18.86
N GLY A 498 28.41 -15.78 18.97
CA GLY A 498 28.32 -14.37 18.62
C GLY A 498 27.99 -14.09 17.15
N THR A 499 27.85 -15.14 16.32
CA THR A 499 27.39 -15.00 14.93
C THR A 499 25.85 -14.93 14.85
N THR A 500 25.33 -14.56 13.71
CA THR A 500 23.89 -14.52 13.47
C THR A 500 23.59 -15.31 12.21
N SER A 501 22.64 -16.24 12.30
CA SER A 501 22.13 -16.99 11.16
C SER A 501 20.74 -16.51 10.75
N LYS A 502 20.48 -16.42 9.45
CA LYS A 502 19.20 -15.99 8.88
C LYS A 502 18.67 -17.11 7.99
N GLN A 503 17.55 -17.69 8.37
CA GLN A 503 16.81 -18.67 7.57
C GLN A 503 15.61 -17.99 6.94
N SER A 504 15.56 -17.93 5.61
CA SER A 504 14.41 -17.43 4.85
C SER A 504 13.32 -18.49 4.76
N LEU A 505 12.06 -18.10 4.97
CA LEU A 505 10.88 -18.95 5.04
C LEU A 505 9.75 -18.42 4.16
#